data_21177613f9b15f7713404eca48c39b8b
#
_entry.id   21177613f9b15f7713404eca48c39b8b
#
_cell.length_a   1.000
_cell.length_b   1.000
_cell.length_c   1.000
_cell.angle_alpha   90.00
_cell.angle_beta   90.00
_cell.angle_gamma   90.00
#
_symmetry.space_group_name_H-M   'P 1'
#
loop_
_entity.id
_entity.type
_entity.pdbx_description
1 polymer ?
#
loop_
_entity_poly.entity_id
_entity_poly.type
_entity_poly.pdbx_seq_one_letter_code
_entity_poly.pdbx_strand_id
1 'polypeptide(L)'
;MKSKRVRLFIKSYCPWCHKAERWLKDHAVRYQAIDVISDEAAFAEMIRLSGQELAPVIEVDGRILANFGPEQLAEFWSRLENEDAHPAAR
;
A
#
# COMPACT_ATOMS: atom_id res chain seq x y z
N MET A 1 5.82 4.07 -19.84
CA MET A 1 5.82 3.87 -18.40
C MET A 1 4.43 3.90 -17.84
N LYS A 2 4.07 2.92 -17.07
CA LYS A 2 2.74 2.82 -16.53
C LYS A 2 2.59 3.48 -15.20
N SER A 3 1.48 4.18 -14.99
CA SER A 3 1.13 4.64 -13.66
C SER A 3 0.54 3.49 -12.87
N LYS A 4 0.90 3.39 -11.62
CA LYS A 4 0.34 2.40 -10.74
C LYS A 4 -0.83 3.00 -9.98
N ARG A 5 -1.86 2.19 -9.77
CA ARG A 5 -2.95 2.59 -8.88
C ARG A 5 -2.59 2.16 -7.49
N VAL A 6 -2.48 3.13 -6.60
CA VAL A 6 -2.02 2.88 -5.24
C VAL A 6 -3.08 3.34 -4.26
N ARG A 7 -3.54 2.42 -3.43
CA ARG A 7 -4.45 2.73 -2.33
C ARG A 7 -3.78 2.35 -1.02
N LEU A 8 -3.75 3.28 -0.08
CA LEU A 8 -3.15 3.04 1.22
C LEU A 8 -4.23 3.14 2.27
N PHE A 9 -4.52 2.04 2.93
CA PHE A 9 -5.51 2.00 4.01
C PHE A 9 -4.81 2.35 5.32
N ILE A 10 -5.30 3.37 6.00
CA ILE A 10 -4.64 3.93 7.17
C ILE A 10 -5.61 4.10 8.33
N LYS A 11 -5.02 4.24 9.51
CA LYS A 11 -5.72 4.73 10.70
C LYS A 11 -5.02 6.02 11.09
N SER A 12 -5.81 7.07 11.39
CA SER A 12 -5.23 8.40 11.53
C SER A 12 -4.21 8.52 12.67
N TYR A 13 -4.31 7.65 13.67
CA TYR A 13 -3.41 7.69 14.82
C TYR A 13 -2.24 6.71 14.72
N CYS A 14 -2.03 6.12 13.58
CA CYS A 14 -1.06 5.04 13.42
C CYS A 14 0.29 5.58 12.96
N PRO A 15 1.33 5.46 13.78
CA PRO A 15 2.65 5.97 13.37
C PRO A 15 3.20 5.25 12.14
N TRP A 16 2.95 3.95 12.03
CA TRP A 16 3.43 3.20 10.87
C TRP A 16 2.74 3.63 9.60
N CYS A 17 1.47 4.04 9.70
CA CYS A 17 0.76 4.60 8.56
C CYS A 17 1.41 5.89 8.10
N HIS A 18 1.78 6.74 9.05
CA HIS A 18 2.44 8.00 8.72
C HIS A 18 3.79 7.76 8.06
N LYS A 19 4.52 6.74 8.51
CA LYS A 19 5.79 6.39 7.89
C LYS A 19 5.61 5.89 6.48
N ALA A 20 4.55 5.13 6.24
CA ALA A 20 4.25 4.66 4.88
C ALA A 20 3.92 5.83 3.97
N GLU A 21 3.10 6.78 4.44
CA GLU A 21 2.78 7.94 3.64
C GLU A 21 4.02 8.76 3.32
N ARG A 22 4.89 8.92 4.31
CA ARG A 22 6.13 9.67 4.08
C ARG A 22 7.00 9.01 3.02
N TRP A 23 7.12 7.69 3.10
CA TRP A 23 7.90 6.96 2.10
C TRP A 23 7.35 7.20 0.70
N LEU A 24 6.02 7.11 0.56
CA LEU A 24 5.39 7.30 -0.76
C LEU A 24 5.62 8.72 -1.27
N LYS A 25 5.49 9.71 -0.40
CA LYS A 25 5.71 11.09 -0.81
C LYS A 25 7.16 11.34 -1.18
N ASP A 26 8.09 10.79 -0.41
CA ASP A 26 9.51 10.96 -0.68
C ASP A 26 9.92 10.34 -2.00
N HIS A 27 9.19 9.33 -2.44
CA HIS A 27 9.48 8.66 -3.71
C HIS A 27 8.57 9.12 -4.83
N ALA A 28 7.84 10.22 -4.60
CA ALA A 28 6.98 10.85 -5.61
C ALA A 28 5.92 9.91 -6.13
N VAL A 29 5.39 9.04 -5.27
CA VAL A 29 4.35 8.10 -5.64
C VAL A 29 3.00 8.72 -5.36
N ARG A 30 2.11 8.73 -6.34
CA ARG A 30 0.74 9.15 -6.12
C ARG A 30 -0.05 8.02 -5.51
N TYR A 31 -0.85 8.34 -4.51
CA TYR A 31 -1.63 7.32 -3.84
C TYR A 31 -2.91 7.93 -3.28
N GLN A 32 -3.89 7.09 -3.06
CA GLN A 32 -5.12 7.46 -2.39
C GLN A 32 -5.06 6.95 -0.95
N ALA A 33 -5.14 7.86 0.01
CA ALA A 33 -5.18 7.49 1.41
C ALA A 33 -6.63 7.25 1.81
N ILE A 34 -6.88 6.13 2.46
CA ILE A 34 -8.23 5.73 2.84
C ILE A 34 -8.25 5.47 4.34
N ASP A 35 -8.98 6.31 5.07
CA ASP A 35 -9.07 6.21 6.53
C ASP A 35 -10.14 5.19 6.88
N VAL A 36 -9.72 4.06 7.43
CA VAL A 36 -10.65 2.98 7.73
C VAL A 36 -11.37 3.17 9.06
N ILE A 37 -10.95 4.16 9.85
CA ILE A 37 -11.66 4.45 11.10
C ILE A 37 -12.99 5.16 10.79
N SER A 38 -12.98 6.05 9.82
CA SER A 38 -14.17 6.83 9.49
C SER A 38 -15.02 6.21 8.41
N ASP A 39 -14.63 5.04 7.88
CA ASP A 39 -15.33 4.42 6.77
C ASP A 39 -15.38 2.92 6.98
N GLU A 40 -16.53 2.43 7.42
CA GLU A 40 -16.70 1.01 7.74
C GLU A 40 -16.54 0.12 6.52
N ALA A 41 -17.00 0.59 5.37
CA ALA A 41 -16.88 -0.19 4.15
C ALA A 41 -15.41 -0.34 3.76
N ALA A 42 -14.63 0.72 3.95
CA ALA A 42 -13.21 0.66 3.67
C ALA A 42 -12.48 -0.28 4.62
N PHE A 43 -12.90 -0.29 5.90
CA PHE A 43 -12.30 -1.20 6.87
C PHE A 43 -12.57 -2.66 6.46
N ALA A 44 -13.80 -2.95 6.05
CA ALA A 44 -14.16 -4.29 5.60
C ALA A 44 -13.35 -4.67 4.36
N GLU A 45 -13.16 -3.73 3.45
CA GLU A 45 -12.36 -4.00 2.25
C GLU A 45 -10.90 -4.29 2.62
N MET A 46 -10.35 -3.53 3.54
CA MET A 46 -8.98 -3.76 3.99
C MET A 46 -8.82 -5.18 4.54
N ILE A 47 -9.77 -5.62 5.35
CA ILE A 47 -9.73 -6.97 5.91
C ILE A 47 -9.86 -8.01 4.80
N ARG A 48 -10.76 -7.79 3.85
CA ARG A 48 -10.95 -8.72 2.75
C ARG A 48 -9.68 -8.87 1.93
N LEU A 49 -9.01 -7.76 1.65
CA LEU A 49 -7.81 -7.77 0.82
C LEU A 49 -6.62 -8.36 1.54
N SER A 50 -6.47 -8.09 2.83
CA SER A 50 -5.25 -8.40 3.56
C SER A 50 -5.39 -9.60 4.48
N GLY A 51 -6.61 -9.99 4.81
CA GLY A 51 -6.85 -11.09 5.73
C GLY A 51 -6.59 -10.75 7.18
N GLN A 52 -6.45 -9.45 7.52
CA GLN A 52 -6.18 -9.06 8.89
C GLN A 52 -6.65 -7.61 9.11
N GLU A 53 -6.62 -7.14 10.35
CA GLU A 53 -7.24 -5.87 10.72
C GLU A 53 -6.27 -4.74 10.96
N LEU A 54 -4.97 -4.98 10.86
CA LEU A 54 -3.98 -3.97 11.20
C LEU A 54 -3.65 -3.10 10.00
N ALA A 55 -3.43 -1.82 10.27
CA ALA A 55 -2.95 -0.87 9.28
C ALA A 55 -1.45 -0.66 9.49
N PRO A 56 -0.73 -0.24 8.48
CA PRO A 56 -1.19 0.09 7.13
C PRO A 56 -1.33 -1.13 6.23
N VAL A 57 -2.18 -1.00 5.23
CA VAL A 57 -2.28 -1.98 4.14
C VAL A 57 -2.19 -1.19 2.84
N ILE A 58 -1.35 -1.63 1.93
CA ILE A 58 -1.21 -0.97 0.64
C ILE A 58 -1.60 -1.93 -0.47
N GLU A 59 -2.35 -1.42 -1.42
CA GLU A 59 -2.71 -2.15 -2.62
C GLU A 59 -2.14 -1.40 -3.82
N VAL A 60 -1.34 -2.10 -4.62
CA VAL A 60 -0.74 -1.52 -5.81
C VAL A 60 -1.11 -2.42 -6.98
N ASP A 61 -2.02 -1.96 -7.81
CA ASP A 61 -2.49 -2.71 -8.99
C ASP A 61 -2.88 -4.14 -8.63
N GLY A 62 -3.56 -4.30 -7.50
CA GLY A 62 -4.03 -5.60 -7.06
C GLY A 62 -3.06 -6.38 -6.19
N ARG A 63 -1.85 -5.91 -6.04
CA ARG A 63 -0.86 -6.57 -5.16
C ARG A 63 -0.96 -5.96 -3.78
N ILE A 64 -0.92 -6.78 -2.76
CA ILE A 64 -1.21 -6.38 -1.38
C ILE A 64 0.01 -6.57 -0.50
N LEU A 65 0.30 -5.56 0.33
CA LEU A 65 1.26 -5.68 1.42
C LEU A 65 0.59 -5.18 2.68
N ALA A 66 0.66 -5.95 3.74
CA ALA A 66 -0.02 -5.63 4.98
C ALA A 66 0.95 -5.56 6.14
N ASN A 67 0.64 -4.68 7.10
CA ASN A 67 1.36 -4.61 8.38
C ASN A 67 2.86 -4.47 8.16
N PHE A 68 3.23 -3.37 7.50
CA PHE A 68 4.61 -3.18 7.03
C PHE A 68 5.20 -1.86 7.53
N GLY A 69 6.54 -1.81 7.54
CA GLY A 69 7.26 -0.55 7.73
C GLY A 69 7.90 -0.11 6.43
N PRO A 70 8.65 1.01 6.46
CA PRO A 70 9.25 1.53 5.23
C PRO A 70 10.21 0.56 4.53
N GLU A 71 10.91 -0.26 5.30
CA GLU A 71 11.85 -1.21 4.68
C GLU A 71 11.12 -2.27 3.88
N GLN A 72 10.03 -2.81 4.44
CA GLN A 72 9.23 -3.79 3.73
C GLN A 72 8.55 -3.16 2.52
N LEU A 73 8.14 -1.90 2.65
CA LEU A 73 7.52 -1.20 1.54
C LEU A 73 8.52 -1.00 0.40
N ALA A 74 9.75 -0.63 0.73
CA ALA A 74 10.78 -0.44 -0.27
C ALA A 74 11.06 -1.74 -1.04
N GLU A 75 11.14 -2.85 -0.32
CA GLU A 75 11.37 -4.14 -0.94
C GLU A 75 10.20 -4.56 -1.81
N PHE A 76 8.98 -4.35 -1.32
CA PHE A 76 7.77 -4.65 -2.07
C PHE A 76 7.75 -3.86 -3.38
N TRP A 77 8.09 -2.57 -3.30
CA TRP A 77 8.10 -1.70 -4.47
C TRP A 77 9.14 -2.13 -5.48
N SER A 78 10.31 -2.50 -4.98
CA SER A 78 11.38 -2.98 -5.85
C SER A 78 10.95 -4.21 -6.63
N ARG A 79 10.25 -5.13 -5.97
CA ARG A 79 9.77 -6.33 -6.66
C ARG A 79 8.72 -5.99 -7.70
N LEU A 80 7.85 -5.02 -7.40
CA LEU A 80 6.84 -4.59 -8.38
C LEU A 80 7.51 -3.99 -9.61
N GLU A 81 8.55 -3.20 -9.42
CA GLU A 81 9.25 -2.60 -10.54
C GLU A 81 9.99 -3.65 -11.36
N ASN A 82 10.54 -4.65 -10.71
CA ASN A 82 11.17 -5.74 -11.44
C ASN A 82 10.16 -6.51 -12.28
N GLU A 83 8.95 -6.71 -11.75
CA GLU A 83 7.91 -7.38 -12.51
C GLU A 83 7.50 -6.57 -13.72
N ASP A 84 7.41 -5.24 -13.56
CA ASP A 84 7.09 -4.37 -14.68
C ASP A 84 8.19 -4.38 -15.72
N ALA A 85 9.45 -4.51 -15.29
CA ALA A 85 10.58 -4.52 -16.20
C ALA A 85 10.65 -5.83 -17.00
N HIS A 86 10.05 -6.90 -16.49
CA HIS A 86 10.09 -8.21 -17.14
C HIS A 86 8.70 -8.81 -17.27
N PRO A 87 7.76 -8.08 -17.85
CA PRO A 87 6.36 -8.53 -17.84
C PRO A 87 6.12 -9.79 -18.65
N ALA A 88 6.96 -10.04 -19.63
CA ALA A 88 6.76 -11.17 -20.52
C ALA A 88 7.50 -12.40 -20.07
N ALA A 89 8.20 -12.28 -18.99
CA ALA A 89 8.94 -13.42 -18.51
C ALA A 89 7.95 -14.45 -18.08
N ARG A 90 7.56 -15.00 -18.60
CA ARG A 90 6.63 -15.80 -18.25
C ARG A 90 6.24 -16.42 -18.95
#